data_1321a87ae5b99abecde64e7a51829cda
#
_entry.id   1321a87ae5b99abecde64e7a51829cda
#
_cell.length_a   1.000
_cell.length_b   1.000
_cell.length_c   1.000
_cell.angle_alpha   90.00
_cell.angle_beta   90.00
_cell.angle_gamma   90.00
#
_symmetry.space_group_name_H-M   'P 1'
#
loop_
_entity.id
_entity.type
_entity.pdbx_description
1 polymer ?
#
loop_
_entity_poly.entity_id
_entity_poly.type
_entity_poly.pdbx_seq_one_letter_code
_entity_poly.pdbx_strand_id
1 'polypeptide(L)'
;MKKAITVATLINAPIEKVWTYWTKPMHITQWNFASIDWWAPRATNDLTKGGKFSFRMEAKDGSFGFDLEGIYDRVEIQKRIDYTLSDERKVMVEFVVDGSTCKVIEEFEAETENSEELQRAGWQAILDNFKKYVEEN
;
A
#
# COMPACT_ATOMS: atom_id res chain seq x y z
N MET A 1 -8.62 18.36 12.52
CA MET A 1 -8.79 16.95 12.13
C MET A 1 -8.42 16.79 10.66
N LYS A 2 -7.55 15.86 10.36
CA LYS A 2 -7.14 15.57 8.98
C LYS A 2 -8.26 14.83 8.25
N LYS A 3 -8.46 15.17 6.99
CA LYS A 3 -9.47 14.51 6.18
C LYS A 3 -8.97 13.14 5.73
N ALA A 4 -9.82 12.13 5.83
CA ALA A 4 -9.50 10.77 5.41
C ALA A 4 -10.05 10.49 4.01
N ILE A 5 -9.26 9.79 3.20
CA ILE A 5 -9.64 9.36 1.86
C ILE A 5 -9.63 7.84 1.84
N THR A 6 -10.64 7.23 1.21
CA THR A 6 -10.77 5.78 1.14
C THR A 6 -10.67 5.30 -0.31
N VAL A 7 -9.85 4.26 -0.53
CA VAL A 7 -9.77 3.54 -1.81
C VAL A 7 -9.95 2.06 -1.54
N ALA A 8 -10.41 1.31 -2.53
CA ALA A 8 -10.67 -0.12 -2.34
C ALA A 8 -10.59 -0.88 -3.66
N THR A 9 -10.36 -2.20 -3.56
CA THR A 9 -10.44 -3.09 -4.72
C THR A 9 -10.83 -4.49 -4.25
N LEU A 10 -11.53 -5.22 -5.12
CA LEU A 10 -11.85 -6.62 -4.88
C LEU A 10 -10.87 -7.49 -5.68
N ILE A 11 -10.16 -8.38 -4.97
CA ILE A 11 -9.12 -9.22 -5.57
C ILE A 11 -9.62 -10.66 -5.66
N ASN A 12 -9.54 -11.23 -6.85
CA ASN A 12 -9.93 -12.63 -7.09
C ASN A 12 -8.78 -13.56 -6.72
N ALA A 13 -8.51 -13.65 -5.42
CA ALA A 13 -7.49 -14.53 -4.85
C ALA A 13 -7.79 -14.71 -3.35
N PRO A 14 -7.32 -15.83 -2.75
CA PRO A 14 -7.55 -16.07 -1.33
C PRO A 14 -6.70 -15.15 -0.46
N ILE A 15 -7.14 -14.96 0.80
CA ILE A 15 -6.48 -14.03 1.73
C ILE A 15 -5.01 -14.40 1.98
N GLU A 16 -4.66 -15.67 2.00
CA GLU A 16 -3.28 -16.10 2.22
C GLU A 16 -2.35 -15.55 1.16
N LYS A 17 -2.78 -15.57 -0.09
CA LYS A 17 -2.02 -15.02 -1.22
C LYS A 17 -1.98 -13.50 -1.17
N VAL A 18 -3.13 -12.86 -0.94
CA VAL A 18 -3.24 -11.42 -0.85
C VAL A 18 -2.33 -10.88 0.26
N TRP A 19 -2.39 -11.49 1.44
CA TRP A 19 -1.56 -11.11 2.57
C TRP A 19 -0.07 -11.26 2.28
N THR A 20 0.33 -12.40 1.74
CA THR A 20 1.73 -12.67 1.41
C THR A 20 2.28 -11.64 0.41
N TYR A 21 1.50 -11.35 -0.63
CA TYR A 21 1.94 -10.43 -1.68
C TYR A 21 1.96 -8.97 -1.22
N TRP A 22 1.11 -8.63 -0.25
CA TRP A 22 1.10 -7.29 0.34
C TRP A 22 2.28 -7.06 1.27
N THR A 23 2.73 -8.08 1.99
CA THR A 23 3.64 -7.92 3.13
C THR A 23 5.09 -8.32 2.88
N LYS A 24 5.37 -9.18 1.91
CA LYS A 24 6.73 -9.65 1.63
C LYS A 24 7.48 -8.65 0.75
N PRO A 25 8.70 -8.22 1.16
CA PRO A 25 9.47 -7.24 0.36
C PRO A 25 9.68 -7.65 -1.09
N MET A 26 9.92 -8.92 -1.36
CA MET A 26 10.12 -9.42 -2.73
C MET A 26 8.89 -9.21 -3.61
N HIS A 27 7.70 -9.22 -3.02
CA HIS A 27 6.47 -8.93 -3.76
C HIS A 27 6.18 -7.44 -3.82
N ILE A 28 6.41 -6.71 -2.72
CA ILE A 28 6.16 -5.27 -2.65
C ILE A 28 6.87 -4.53 -3.79
N THR A 29 8.11 -4.91 -4.12
CA THR A 29 8.88 -4.29 -5.19
C THR A 29 8.26 -4.51 -6.58
N GLN A 30 7.32 -5.44 -6.72
CA GLN A 30 6.69 -5.78 -8.00
C GLN A 30 5.45 -4.94 -8.30
N TRP A 31 4.84 -4.32 -7.30
CA TRP A 31 3.57 -3.62 -7.51
C TRP A 31 3.48 -2.23 -6.89
N ASN A 32 4.40 -1.83 -5.99
CA ASN A 32 4.23 -0.62 -5.20
C ASN A 32 4.64 0.64 -5.96
N PHE A 33 3.95 0.92 -7.05
CA PHE A 33 4.12 2.12 -7.85
C PHE A 33 2.79 2.43 -8.58
N ALA A 34 2.57 3.71 -8.89
CA ALA A 34 1.29 4.19 -9.43
C ALA A 34 1.21 4.13 -10.97
N SER A 35 2.33 4.10 -11.66
CA SER A 35 2.33 4.10 -13.13
C SER A 35 3.55 3.37 -13.67
N ILE A 36 3.50 3.05 -14.97
CA ILE A 36 4.57 2.33 -15.67
C ILE A 36 5.90 3.13 -15.74
N ASP A 37 5.84 4.44 -15.53
CA ASP A 37 7.02 5.29 -15.52
C ASP A 37 7.79 5.27 -14.20
N TRP A 38 7.25 4.56 -13.21
CA TRP A 38 7.84 4.41 -11.88
C TRP A 38 8.12 2.95 -11.56
N TRP A 39 9.01 2.72 -10.61
CA TRP A 39 9.31 1.38 -10.09
C TRP A 39 9.70 1.44 -8.63
N ALA A 40 9.72 0.28 -7.99
CA ALA A 40 10.07 0.14 -6.57
C ALA A 40 11.32 -0.76 -6.48
N PRO A 41 12.53 -0.17 -6.49
CA PRO A 41 13.77 -0.96 -6.55
C PRO A 41 14.10 -1.75 -5.30
N ARG A 42 13.58 -1.33 -4.14
CA ARG A 42 13.84 -2.03 -2.89
C ARG A 42 12.75 -1.77 -1.86
N ALA A 43 12.61 -2.72 -0.94
CA ALA A 43 11.66 -2.61 0.17
C ALA A 43 12.24 -3.32 1.40
N THR A 44 12.02 -2.73 2.57
CA THR A 44 12.28 -3.38 3.86
C THR A 44 11.00 -3.31 4.67
N ASN A 45 10.69 -4.37 5.41
CA ASN A 45 9.42 -4.46 6.10
C ASN A 45 9.55 -5.30 7.37
N ASP A 46 9.48 -4.64 8.53
CA ASP A 46 9.39 -5.32 9.82
C ASP A 46 7.91 -5.30 10.24
N LEU A 47 7.19 -6.33 9.86
CA LEU A 47 5.73 -6.41 10.01
C LEU A 47 5.34 -6.82 11.43
N THR A 48 5.66 -5.96 12.39
CA THR A 48 5.29 -6.13 13.80
C THR A 48 4.85 -4.77 14.35
N LYS A 49 4.05 -4.78 15.42
CA LYS A 49 3.68 -3.54 16.10
C LYS A 49 4.96 -2.83 16.56
N GLY A 50 5.12 -1.57 16.17
CA GLY A 50 6.33 -0.78 16.45
C GLY A 50 7.44 -1.00 15.43
N GLY A 51 7.30 -1.96 14.52
CA GLY A 51 8.26 -2.21 13.45
C GLY A 51 8.23 -1.13 12.39
N LYS A 52 9.34 -0.99 11.66
CA LYS A 52 9.49 0.03 10.64
C LYS A 52 9.46 -0.58 9.25
N PHE A 53 8.96 0.20 8.29
CA PHE A 53 9.05 -0.17 6.88
C PHE A 53 9.65 0.99 6.08
N SER A 54 10.29 0.65 4.96
CA SER A 54 10.80 1.63 4.01
C SER A 54 10.68 1.05 2.61
N PHE A 55 9.88 1.70 1.76
CA PHE A 55 9.66 1.29 0.37
C PHE A 55 10.20 2.39 -0.54
N ARG A 56 11.22 2.06 -1.33
CA ARG A 56 11.79 3.03 -2.27
C ARG A 56 10.94 3.08 -3.54
N MET A 57 10.61 4.29 -3.98
CA MET A 57 9.88 4.53 -5.23
C MET A 57 10.67 5.51 -6.07
N GLU A 58 10.91 5.17 -7.34
CA GLU A 58 11.71 6.00 -8.25
C GLU A 58 11.09 6.12 -9.63
N ALA A 59 11.22 7.30 -10.22
CA ALA A 59 10.91 7.47 -11.63
C ALA A 59 11.97 6.74 -12.44
N LYS A 60 11.56 6.02 -13.50
CA LYS A 60 12.47 5.23 -14.31
C LYS A 60 13.51 6.08 -15.05
N ASP A 61 13.20 7.35 -15.31
CA ASP A 61 14.12 8.28 -15.96
C ASP A 61 15.14 8.89 -15.00
N GLY A 62 15.07 8.54 -13.69
CA GLY A 62 15.98 9.04 -12.68
C GLY A 62 15.70 10.46 -12.19
N SER A 63 14.63 11.09 -12.67
CA SER A 63 14.34 12.49 -12.35
C SER A 63 13.88 12.71 -10.93
N PHE A 64 13.30 11.69 -10.27
CA PHE A 64 12.71 11.81 -8.96
C PHE A 64 12.69 10.47 -8.24
N GLY A 65 12.74 10.52 -6.90
CA GLY A 65 12.60 9.33 -6.08
C GLY A 65 12.40 9.70 -4.62
N PHE A 66 11.79 8.80 -3.86
CA PHE A 66 11.59 9.01 -2.42
C PHE A 66 11.45 7.67 -1.71
N ASP A 67 11.62 7.70 -0.39
CA ASP A 67 11.37 6.55 0.47
C ASP A 67 10.03 6.75 1.18
N LEU A 68 9.10 5.84 0.98
CA LEU A 68 7.87 5.81 1.74
C LEU A 68 8.15 5.04 3.03
N GLU A 69 8.20 5.74 4.15
CA GLU A 69 8.60 5.19 5.43
C GLU A 69 7.53 5.37 6.49
N GLY A 70 7.46 4.43 7.42
CA GLY A 70 6.50 4.51 8.51
C GLY A 70 6.76 3.49 9.60
N ILE A 71 5.87 3.52 10.59
CA ILE A 71 5.92 2.64 11.75
C ILE A 71 4.55 1.98 11.89
N TYR A 72 4.53 0.68 12.09
CA TYR A 72 3.28 -0.06 12.30
C TYR A 72 2.72 0.21 13.70
N ASP A 73 1.46 0.62 13.76
CA ASP A 73 0.73 0.85 15.00
C ASP A 73 -0.07 -0.39 15.40
N ARG A 74 -0.49 -1.18 14.41
CA ARG A 74 -1.33 -2.37 14.63
C ARG A 74 -1.12 -3.34 13.47
N VAL A 75 -0.90 -4.61 13.80
CA VAL A 75 -0.81 -5.69 12.81
C VAL A 75 -1.68 -6.84 13.28
N GLU A 76 -2.78 -7.08 12.58
CA GLU A 76 -3.64 -8.24 12.77
C GLU A 76 -3.52 -9.10 11.52
N ILE A 77 -2.88 -10.24 11.64
CA ILE A 77 -2.53 -11.11 10.49
C ILE A 77 -3.78 -11.43 9.68
N GLN A 78 -3.70 -11.14 8.36
CA GLN A 78 -4.77 -11.38 7.39
C GLN A 78 -6.06 -10.61 7.64
N LYS A 79 -6.02 -9.56 8.48
CA LYS A 79 -7.21 -8.77 8.81
C LYS A 79 -7.00 -7.27 8.68
N ARG A 80 -5.95 -6.73 9.31
CA ARG A 80 -5.80 -5.28 9.37
C ARG A 80 -4.37 -4.85 9.68
N ILE A 81 -3.96 -3.77 9.03
CA ILE A 81 -2.68 -3.11 9.30
C ILE A 81 -2.96 -1.62 9.45
N ASP A 82 -2.50 -1.04 10.56
CA ASP A 82 -2.52 0.41 10.76
C ASP A 82 -1.06 0.87 10.85
N TYR A 83 -0.75 1.99 10.22
CA TYR A 83 0.59 2.56 10.33
C TYR A 83 0.56 4.08 10.28
N THR A 84 1.64 4.68 10.77
CA THR A 84 1.84 6.13 10.73
C THR A 84 3.05 6.41 9.83
N LEU A 85 2.84 7.23 8.82
CA LEU A 85 3.91 7.63 7.90
C LEU A 85 4.86 8.62 8.57
N SER A 86 6.04 8.81 7.99
CA SER A 86 7.06 9.71 8.54
C SER A 86 6.59 11.17 8.63
N ASP A 87 5.58 11.57 7.86
CA ASP A 87 4.97 12.90 7.94
C ASP A 87 3.78 12.94 8.90
N GLU A 88 3.63 11.89 9.74
CA GLU A 88 2.61 11.76 10.78
C GLU A 88 1.19 11.45 10.27
N ARG A 89 1.00 11.24 8.98
CA ARG A 89 -0.30 10.80 8.45
C ARG A 89 -0.57 9.35 8.83
N LYS A 90 -1.80 9.07 9.24
CA LYS A 90 -2.23 7.72 9.62
C LYS A 90 -2.90 7.03 8.44
N VAL A 91 -2.63 5.73 8.33
CA VAL A 91 -3.18 4.87 7.27
C VAL A 91 -3.70 3.59 7.89
N MET A 92 -4.84 3.12 7.39
CA MET A 92 -5.43 1.85 7.77
C MET A 92 -5.63 1.01 6.50
N VAL A 93 -5.25 -0.27 6.57
CA VAL A 93 -5.50 -1.23 5.49
C VAL A 93 -6.29 -2.39 6.08
N GLU A 94 -7.45 -2.67 5.50
CA GLU A 94 -8.32 -3.74 5.96
C GLU A 94 -8.49 -4.78 4.87
N PHE A 95 -8.45 -6.06 5.27
CA PHE A 95 -8.61 -7.21 4.38
C PHE A 95 -9.91 -7.91 4.75
N VAL A 96 -10.89 -7.90 3.84
CA VAL A 96 -12.21 -8.49 4.08
C VAL A 96 -12.39 -9.70 3.16
N VAL A 97 -12.44 -10.88 3.78
CA VAL A 97 -12.60 -12.14 3.05
C VAL A 97 -14.07 -12.34 2.67
N ASP A 98 -14.30 -12.74 1.42
CA ASP A 98 -15.61 -13.11 0.92
C ASP A 98 -15.45 -14.34 0.02
N GLY A 99 -15.61 -15.51 0.62
CA GLY A 99 -15.39 -16.78 -0.08
C GLY A 99 -13.94 -16.90 -0.55
N SER A 100 -13.76 -17.05 -1.86
CA SER A 100 -12.43 -17.17 -2.49
C SER A 100 -11.86 -15.84 -2.95
N THR A 101 -12.51 -14.72 -2.60
CA THR A 101 -12.06 -13.37 -2.93
C THR A 101 -11.69 -12.59 -1.68
N CYS A 102 -10.96 -11.49 -1.86
CA CYS A 102 -10.58 -10.62 -0.76
C CYS A 102 -10.70 -9.16 -1.19
N LYS A 103 -11.46 -8.39 -0.41
CA LYS A 103 -11.55 -6.94 -0.63
C LYS A 103 -10.48 -6.26 0.21
N VAL A 104 -9.69 -5.41 -0.42
CA VAL A 104 -8.68 -4.59 0.26
C VAL A 104 -9.18 -3.16 0.30
N ILE A 105 -9.24 -2.60 1.50
CA ILE A 105 -9.71 -1.24 1.75
C ILE A 105 -8.58 -0.46 2.41
N GLU A 106 -8.22 0.68 1.82
CA GLU A 106 -7.24 1.59 2.43
C GLU A 106 -7.92 2.90 2.77
N GLU A 107 -7.69 3.38 3.99
CA GLU A 107 -8.11 4.71 4.42
C GLU A 107 -6.87 5.46 4.87
N PHE A 108 -6.63 6.63 4.30
CA PHE A 108 -5.44 7.41 4.60
C PHE A 108 -5.78 8.88 4.82
N GLU A 109 -5.00 9.53 5.68
CA GLU A 109 -5.16 10.97 5.92
C GLU A 109 -4.56 11.74 4.74
N ALA A 110 -5.30 12.75 4.26
CA ALA A 110 -4.86 13.56 3.13
C ALA A 110 -3.69 14.47 3.53
N GLU A 111 -2.72 14.63 2.62
CA GLU A 111 -1.69 15.67 2.77
C GLU A 111 -2.23 16.98 2.20
N THR A 112 -1.48 18.07 2.36
CA THR A 112 -2.00 19.41 2.05
C THR A 112 -1.47 20.00 0.74
N GLU A 113 -0.51 19.36 0.08
CA GLU A 113 0.13 19.88 -1.12
C GLU A 113 -0.65 19.58 -2.41
N ASN A 114 -1.31 18.42 -2.46
CA ASN A 114 -2.04 17.97 -3.65
C ASN A 114 -3.54 17.92 -3.38
N SER A 115 -4.34 17.99 -4.45
CA SER A 115 -5.78 17.86 -4.31
C SER A 115 -6.15 16.46 -3.83
N GLU A 116 -7.31 16.35 -3.19
CA GLU A 116 -7.81 15.03 -2.75
C GLU A 116 -8.01 14.09 -3.93
N GLU A 117 -8.48 14.62 -5.06
CA GLU A 117 -8.68 13.82 -6.27
C GLU A 117 -7.38 13.22 -6.78
N LEU A 118 -6.30 14.01 -6.78
CA LEU A 118 -4.99 13.55 -7.21
C LEU A 118 -4.44 12.49 -6.25
N GLN A 119 -4.59 12.70 -4.95
CA GLN A 119 -4.16 11.73 -3.94
C GLN A 119 -4.96 10.43 -4.07
N ARG A 120 -6.28 10.52 -4.19
CA ARG A 120 -7.13 9.34 -4.37
C ARG A 120 -6.73 8.55 -5.62
N ALA A 121 -6.51 9.24 -6.72
CA ALA A 121 -6.13 8.61 -7.99
C ALA A 121 -4.79 7.88 -7.86
N GLY A 122 -3.80 8.48 -7.19
CA GLY A 122 -2.49 7.85 -6.97
C GLY A 122 -2.57 6.61 -6.11
N TRP A 123 -3.27 6.68 -4.98
CA TRP A 123 -3.42 5.53 -4.09
C TRP A 123 -4.24 4.41 -4.73
N GLN A 124 -5.30 4.78 -5.47
CA GLN A 124 -6.10 3.80 -6.20
C GLN A 124 -5.28 3.12 -7.28
N ALA A 125 -4.43 3.87 -8.00
CA ALA A 125 -3.59 3.31 -9.05
C ALA A 125 -2.60 2.26 -8.50
N ILE A 126 -2.01 2.50 -7.33
CA ILE A 126 -1.13 1.53 -6.68
C ILE A 126 -1.93 0.29 -6.29
N LEU A 127 -3.13 0.48 -5.74
CA LEU A 127 -3.99 -0.63 -5.34
C LEU A 127 -4.45 -1.45 -6.53
N ASP A 128 -4.78 -0.79 -7.64
CA ASP A 128 -5.14 -1.48 -8.89
C ASP A 128 -3.96 -2.28 -9.44
N ASN A 129 -2.76 -1.75 -9.32
CA ASN A 129 -1.54 -2.44 -9.73
C ASN A 129 -1.29 -3.68 -8.86
N PHE A 130 -1.55 -3.58 -7.57
CA PHE A 130 -1.49 -4.71 -6.65
C PHE A 130 -2.47 -5.81 -7.07
N LYS A 131 -3.73 -5.44 -7.34
CA LYS A 131 -4.75 -6.39 -7.81
C LYS A 131 -4.28 -7.13 -9.05
N LYS A 132 -3.77 -6.41 -10.04
CA LYS A 132 -3.27 -6.99 -11.27
C LYS A 132 -2.13 -7.97 -11.00
N TYR A 133 -1.18 -7.58 -10.17
CA TYR A 133 -0.03 -8.42 -9.82
C TYR A 133 -0.48 -9.72 -9.14
N VAL A 134 -1.37 -9.64 -8.16
CA VAL A 134 -1.86 -10.81 -7.43
C VAL A 134 -2.60 -11.76 -8.35
N GLU A 135 -3.48 -11.23 -9.20
CA GLU A 135 -4.32 -12.06 -10.08
C GLU A 135 -3.54 -12.68 -11.24
N GLU A 136 -2.43 -12.08 -11.65
CA GLU A 136 -1.61 -12.60 -12.76
C GLU A 136 -0.44 -13.48 -12.30
N ASN A 137 -0.19 -13.56 -11.01
CA ASN A 137 0.90 -14.36 -10.44
C ASN A 137 0.37 -15.28 -9.33
#